data_13aa85c37e5f6b092e488688543afbb6
#
_entry.id   13aa85c37e5f6b092e488688543afbb6
#
_cell.length_a   1.000
_cell.length_b   1.000
_cell.length_c   1.000
_cell.angle_alpha   90.00
_cell.angle_beta   90.00
_cell.angle_gamma   90.00
#
_symmetry.space_group_name_H-M   'P 1'
#
loop_
_entity.id
_entity.type
_entity.pdbx_description
1 polymer ?
#
loop_
_entity_poly.entity_id
_entity_poly.type
_entity_poly.pdbx_seq_one_letter_code
_entity_poly.pdbx_strand_id
1 'polypeptide(L)'
;TGGVGCGKRTVLNLIKENFNAFIIMADDVAKDLMKKGKKGYDETIAFFGDEIIDETTGEIDRPKLASVIFSNPNKRIVLNSIIHPVVKKEIVSMITQAKIDNKYDYIFVEAALLLDDHYNVFCDETWYIYADEDSRRKRLKESRGYSDEKIDGIIKSQLGEEEFKNGCDIVVDNSGNINDTYAQLVKLLQM
;
A
#
# COMPACT_ATOMS: atom_id res chain seq x y z
N THR A 1 -1.37 6.96 -3.15
CA THR A 1 -1.63 6.76 -1.73
C THR A 1 -3.01 7.24 -1.30
N GLY A 2 -3.33 7.17 0.00
CA GLY A 2 -4.59 7.66 0.58
C GLY A 2 -5.05 6.81 1.77
N GLY A 3 -6.00 7.34 2.55
CA GLY A 3 -6.49 6.70 3.76
C GLY A 3 -7.22 5.37 3.53
N VAL A 4 -7.40 4.62 4.61
CA VAL A 4 -8.21 3.39 4.57
C VAL A 4 -9.66 3.74 4.20
N GLY A 5 -10.27 2.95 3.32
CA GLY A 5 -11.64 3.17 2.83
C GLY A 5 -11.77 4.16 1.67
N CYS A 6 -10.70 4.87 1.25
CA CYS A 6 -10.77 5.81 0.11
C CYS A 6 -10.91 5.11 -1.26
N GLY A 7 -10.71 3.81 -1.35
CA GLY A 7 -10.93 3.04 -2.58
C GLY A 7 -9.74 3.00 -3.54
N LYS A 8 -8.50 3.09 -3.06
CA LYS A 8 -7.27 2.95 -3.89
C LYS A 8 -7.33 1.77 -4.86
N ARG A 9 -7.73 0.59 -4.36
CA ARG A 9 -7.84 -0.62 -5.18
C ARG A 9 -8.85 -0.47 -6.32
N THR A 10 -9.97 0.21 -6.08
CA THR A 10 -10.98 0.50 -7.11
C THR A 10 -10.41 1.39 -8.20
N VAL A 11 -9.70 2.45 -7.82
CA VAL A 11 -9.01 3.35 -8.76
C VAL A 11 -7.97 2.59 -9.58
N LEU A 12 -7.15 1.76 -8.94
CA LEU A 12 -6.13 0.95 -9.63
C LEU A 12 -6.75 -0.09 -10.58
N ASN A 13 -7.89 -0.66 -10.24
CA ASN A 13 -8.61 -1.55 -11.15
C ASN A 13 -9.12 -0.79 -12.38
N LEU A 14 -9.69 0.42 -12.21
CA LEU A 14 -10.07 1.27 -13.34
C LEU A 14 -8.87 1.59 -14.25
N ILE A 15 -7.74 1.91 -13.66
CA ILE A 15 -6.51 2.18 -14.42
C ILE A 15 -6.09 0.92 -15.18
N LYS A 16 -6.04 -0.23 -14.53
CA LYS A 16 -5.62 -1.50 -15.13
C LYS A 16 -6.52 -1.95 -16.29
N GLU A 17 -7.81 -1.68 -16.19
CA GLU A 17 -8.80 -2.10 -17.19
C GLU A 17 -8.85 -1.18 -18.41
N ASN A 18 -8.47 0.09 -18.26
CA ASN A 18 -8.70 1.11 -19.29
C ASN A 18 -7.42 1.74 -19.84
N PHE A 19 -6.27 1.52 -19.21
CA PHE A 19 -5.00 2.13 -19.61
C PHE A 19 -3.90 1.06 -19.65
N ASN A 20 -2.92 1.28 -20.51
CA ASN A 20 -1.74 0.40 -20.60
C ASN A 20 -0.78 0.70 -19.44
N ALA A 21 -1.09 0.14 -18.27
CA ALA A 21 -0.41 0.44 -17.02
C ALA A 21 0.15 -0.80 -16.32
N PHE A 22 1.35 -0.68 -15.80
CA PHE A 22 1.94 -1.63 -14.86
C PHE A 22 1.68 -1.19 -13.43
N ILE A 23 1.06 -2.05 -12.62
CA ILE A 23 0.68 -1.72 -11.24
C ILE A 23 1.49 -2.54 -10.26
N ILE A 24 2.16 -1.86 -9.35
CA ILE A 24 2.95 -2.42 -8.25
C ILE A 24 2.24 -2.11 -6.94
N MET A 25 1.85 -3.16 -6.21
CA MET A 25 1.25 -3.05 -4.88
C MET A 25 2.33 -3.32 -3.84
N ALA A 26 2.75 -2.33 -3.08
CA ALA A 26 3.83 -2.47 -2.08
C ALA A 26 3.54 -3.56 -1.04
N ASP A 27 2.27 -3.68 -0.61
CA ASP A 27 1.84 -4.75 0.31
C ASP A 27 2.02 -6.15 -0.28
N ASP A 28 1.80 -6.33 -1.58
CA ASP A 28 1.96 -7.63 -2.22
C ASP A 28 3.44 -7.96 -2.46
N VAL A 29 4.25 -6.96 -2.78
CA VAL A 29 5.72 -7.09 -2.84
C VAL A 29 6.26 -7.49 -1.46
N ALA A 30 5.82 -6.82 -0.38
CA ALA A 30 6.21 -7.18 0.98
C ALA A 30 5.84 -8.63 1.33
N LYS A 31 4.61 -9.05 0.98
CA LYS A 31 4.17 -10.43 1.20
C LYS A 31 5.02 -11.46 0.44
N ASP A 32 5.43 -11.13 -0.79
CA ASP A 32 6.27 -12.02 -1.60
C ASP A 32 7.69 -12.12 -1.04
N LEU A 33 8.27 -10.98 -0.64
CA LEU A 33 9.60 -10.93 -0.06
C LEU A 33 9.73 -11.61 1.31
N MET A 34 8.61 -11.80 2.00
CA MET A 34 8.54 -12.55 3.27
C MET A 34 8.31 -14.06 3.10
N LYS A 35 8.26 -14.58 1.88
CA LYS A 35 8.22 -16.02 1.62
C LYS A 35 9.59 -16.66 1.83
N LYS A 36 9.60 -17.93 2.22
CA LYS A 36 10.82 -18.71 2.43
C LYS A 36 11.78 -18.63 1.23
N GLY A 37 13.05 -18.38 1.52
CA GLY A 37 14.11 -18.22 0.53
C GLY A 37 14.16 -16.83 -0.12
N LYS A 38 13.37 -15.89 0.38
CA LYS A 38 13.43 -14.48 -0.02
C LYS A 38 14.13 -13.65 1.05
N LYS A 39 14.70 -12.51 0.63
CA LYS A 39 15.52 -11.67 1.51
C LYS A 39 14.77 -11.17 2.75
N GLY A 40 13.52 -10.77 2.61
CA GLY A 40 12.70 -10.32 3.73
C GLY A 40 12.41 -11.44 4.74
N TYR A 41 12.26 -12.67 4.27
CA TYR A 41 12.15 -13.86 5.14
C TYR A 41 13.43 -14.05 5.96
N ASP A 42 14.59 -14.13 5.29
CA ASP A 42 15.86 -14.42 5.95
C ASP A 42 16.21 -13.37 7.02
N GLU A 43 16.02 -12.08 6.71
CA GLU A 43 16.27 -10.99 7.65
C GLU A 43 15.26 -10.98 8.81
N THR A 44 14.00 -11.33 8.55
CA THR A 44 12.96 -11.42 9.60
C THR A 44 13.26 -12.57 10.55
N ILE A 45 13.58 -13.76 10.04
CA ILE A 45 13.93 -14.91 10.88
C ILE A 45 15.22 -14.66 11.68
N ALA A 46 16.22 -14.01 11.07
CA ALA A 46 17.46 -13.65 11.77
C ALA A 46 17.23 -12.79 13.02
N PHE A 47 16.20 -11.95 13.03
CA PHE A 47 15.86 -11.10 14.17
C PHE A 47 14.84 -11.74 15.14
N PHE A 48 13.77 -12.32 14.60
CA PHE A 48 12.65 -12.81 15.42
C PHE A 48 12.85 -14.26 15.88
N GLY A 49 13.75 -15.01 15.24
CA GLY A 49 13.99 -16.43 15.52
C GLY A 49 12.95 -17.36 14.91
N ASP A 50 13.11 -18.65 15.18
CA ASP A 50 12.27 -19.71 14.61
C ASP A 50 10.88 -19.77 15.24
N GLU A 51 10.64 -19.06 16.34
CA GLU A 51 9.34 -19.03 17.04
C GLU A 51 8.18 -18.52 16.17
N ILE A 52 8.49 -17.76 15.11
CA ILE A 52 7.51 -17.22 14.17
C ILE A 52 7.35 -18.09 12.92
N ILE A 53 7.97 -19.27 12.86
CA ILE A 53 7.88 -20.19 11.73
C ILE A 53 6.73 -21.17 11.95
N ASP A 54 6.04 -21.51 10.86
CA ASP A 54 5.15 -22.66 10.77
C ASP A 54 6.02 -23.90 10.55
N GLU A 55 6.02 -24.82 11.52
CA GLU A 55 6.87 -26.02 11.53
C GLU A 55 6.57 -26.98 10.36
N THR A 56 5.37 -26.93 9.81
CA THR A 56 4.94 -27.80 8.71
C THR A 56 5.42 -27.30 7.36
N THR A 57 5.29 -25.98 7.12
CA THR A 57 5.59 -25.37 5.82
C THR A 57 6.97 -24.73 5.78
N GLY A 58 7.50 -24.34 6.94
CA GLY A 58 8.72 -23.54 7.08
C GLY A 58 8.54 -22.08 6.64
N GLU A 59 7.31 -21.63 6.38
CA GLU A 59 6.99 -20.25 6.08
C GLU A 59 6.81 -19.44 7.37
N ILE A 60 6.82 -18.09 7.27
CA ILE A 60 6.46 -17.25 8.41
C ILE A 60 4.98 -17.44 8.73
N ASP A 61 4.70 -17.87 9.96
CA ASP A 61 3.37 -17.92 10.55
C ASP A 61 2.92 -16.47 10.86
N ARG A 62 2.09 -15.91 9.99
CA ARG A 62 1.62 -14.53 10.12
C ARG A 62 0.85 -14.26 11.42
N PRO A 63 -0.03 -15.14 11.91
CA PRO A 63 -0.62 -15.03 13.23
C PRO A 63 0.41 -14.96 14.36
N LYS A 64 1.43 -15.83 14.38
CA LYS A 64 2.50 -15.80 15.37
C LYS A 64 3.28 -14.48 15.33
N LEU A 65 3.73 -14.07 14.13
CA LEU A 65 4.43 -12.80 13.94
C LEU A 65 3.55 -11.61 14.37
N ALA A 66 2.27 -11.60 13.97
CA ALA A 66 1.33 -10.56 14.38
C ALA A 66 1.20 -10.48 15.90
N SER A 67 1.09 -11.61 16.60
CA SER A 67 1.04 -11.66 18.07
C SER A 67 2.30 -11.06 18.71
N VAL A 68 3.47 -11.38 18.16
CA VAL A 68 4.78 -10.89 18.65
C VAL A 68 4.90 -9.37 18.48
N ILE A 69 4.50 -8.82 17.35
CA ILE A 69 4.60 -7.37 17.09
C ILE A 69 3.47 -6.58 17.76
N PHE A 70 2.31 -7.22 18.03
CA PHE A 70 1.18 -6.58 18.71
C PHE A 70 1.46 -6.40 20.21
N SER A 71 2.15 -7.38 20.81
CA SER A 71 2.52 -7.34 22.23
C SER A 71 3.68 -6.37 22.53
N ASN A 72 4.44 -5.96 21.50
CA ASN A 72 5.60 -5.10 21.70
C ASN A 72 5.77 -4.11 20.50
N PRO A 73 5.41 -2.82 20.71
CA PRO A 73 5.55 -1.79 19.67
C PRO A 73 6.97 -1.65 19.10
N ASN A 74 8.00 -1.88 19.91
CA ASN A 74 9.39 -1.82 19.43
C ASN A 74 9.69 -2.94 18.43
N LYS A 75 9.14 -4.13 18.61
CA LYS A 75 9.28 -5.23 17.65
C LYS A 75 8.64 -4.90 16.31
N ARG A 76 7.52 -4.16 16.31
CA ARG A 76 6.90 -3.64 15.08
C ARG A 76 7.80 -2.64 14.36
N ILE A 77 8.43 -1.73 15.10
CA ILE A 77 9.38 -0.77 14.52
C ILE A 77 10.56 -1.51 13.87
N VAL A 78 11.10 -2.52 14.54
CA VAL A 78 12.20 -3.34 13.99
C VAL A 78 11.75 -4.09 12.73
N LEU A 79 10.57 -4.75 12.74
CA LEU A 79 10.06 -5.43 11.54
C LEU A 79 9.96 -4.46 10.37
N ASN A 80 9.41 -3.28 10.60
CA ASN A 80 9.31 -2.25 9.57
C ASN A 80 10.69 -1.81 9.06
N SER A 81 11.66 -1.61 9.95
CA SER A 81 13.03 -1.24 9.58
C SER A 81 13.76 -2.32 8.76
N ILE A 82 13.38 -3.58 8.91
CA ILE A 82 13.85 -4.70 8.09
C ILE A 82 13.16 -4.72 6.73
N ILE A 83 11.83 -4.69 6.72
CA ILE A 83 11.04 -4.96 5.51
C ILE A 83 10.97 -3.76 4.57
N HIS A 84 10.79 -2.52 5.07
CA HIS A 84 10.62 -1.35 4.19
C HIS A 84 11.79 -1.12 3.23
N PRO A 85 13.08 -1.20 3.64
CA PRO A 85 14.19 -1.04 2.70
C PRO A 85 14.23 -2.14 1.62
N VAL A 86 13.91 -3.38 2.00
CA VAL A 86 13.92 -4.52 1.08
C VAL A 86 12.80 -4.37 0.04
N VAL A 87 11.59 -3.99 0.48
CA VAL A 87 10.44 -3.73 -0.38
C VAL A 87 10.72 -2.56 -1.32
N LYS A 88 11.25 -1.45 -0.79
CA LYS A 88 11.58 -0.26 -1.59
C LYS A 88 12.58 -0.59 -2.69
N LYS A 89 13.63 -1.33 -2.35
CA LYS A 89 14.64 -1.77 -3.34
C LYS A 89 14.02 -2.64 -4.43
N GLU A 90 13.14 -3.56 -4.07
CA GLU A 90 12.46 -4.43 -5.03
C GLU A 90 11.54 -3.63 -5.95
N ILE A 91 10.74 -2.70 -5.40
CA ILE A 91 9.87 -1.82 -6.20
C ILE A 91 10.68 -1.00 -7.21
N VAL A 92 11.80 -0.40 -6.78
CA VAL A 92 12.69 0.34 -7.69
C VAL A 92 13.25 -0.57 -8.80
N SER A 93 13.60 -1.81 -8.47
CA SER A 93 14.02 -2.83 -9.45
C SER A 93 12.92 -3.14 -10.46
N MET A 94 11.68 -3.36 -9.98
CA MET A 94 10.50 -3.61 -10.83
C MET A 94 10.20 -2.43 -11.76
N ILE A 95 10.27 -1.20 -11.26
CA ILE A 95 10.11 0.02 -12.06
C ILE A 95 11.18 0.10 -13.14
N THR A 96 12.44 -0.14 -12.76
CA THR A 96 13.57 -0.11 -13.71
C THR A 96 13.38 -1.14 -14.81
N GLN A 97 13.00 -2.36 -14.46
CA GLN A 97 12.75 -3.43 -15.43
C GLN A 97 11.58 -3.07 -16.36
N ALA A 98 10.48 -2.56 -15.81
CA ALA A 98 9.33 -2.15 -16.60
C ALA A 98 9.66 -1.00 -17.59
N LYS A 99 10.51 -0.05 -17.17
CA LYS A 99 11.02 1.03 -18.04
C LYS A 99 11.91 0.46 -19.16
N ILE A 100 12.77 -0.52 -18.87
CA ILE A 100 13.62 -1.20 -19.88
C ILE A 100 12.76 -1.98 -20.88
N ASP A 101 11.77 -2.71 -20.37
CA ASP A 101 10.86 -3.50 -21.22
C ASP A 101 10.03 -2.63 -22.15
N ASN A 102 9.79 -1.38 -21.79
CA ASN A 102 9.07 -0.34 -22.57
C ASN A 102 7.73 -0.83 -23.16
N LYS A 103 6.98 -1.58 -22.32
CA LYS A 103 5.69 -2.18 -22.69
C LYS A 103 4.49 -1.39 -22.19
N TYR A 104 4.71 -0.53 -21.21
CA TYR A 104 3.66 0.18 -20.49
C TYR A 104 3.84 1.68 -20.66
N ASP A 105 2.73 2.38 -20.83
CA ASP A 105 2.70 3.83 -20.89
C ASP A 105 2.83 4.45 -19.49
N TYR A 106 2.34 3.72 -18.47
CA TYR A 106 2.33 4.17 -17.08
C TYR A 106 2.81 3.07 -16.14
N ILE A 107 3.48 3.47 -15.06
CA ILE A 107 3.85 2.59 -13.95
C ILE A 107 3.28 3.20 -12.67
N PHE A 108 2.37 2.49 -12.01
CA PHE A 108 1.78 2.91 -10.75
C PHE A 108 2.32 2.09 -9.59
N VAL A 109 2.67 2.79 -8.51
CA VAL A 109 3.03 2.18 -7.23
C VAL A 109 1.97 2.56 -6.19
N GLU A 110 1.33 1.57 -5.59
CA GLU A 110 0.45 1.78 -4.44
C GLU A 110 1.18 1.43 -3.16
N ALA A 111 1.24 2.40 -2.25
CA ALA A 111 1.74 2.21 -0.90
C ALA A 111 0.91 3.03 0.08
N ALA A 112 0.48 2.39 1.18
CA ALA A 112 -0.29 3.07 2.22
C ALA A 112 0.54 4.12 2.95
N LEU A 113 1.84 3.85 3.14
CA LEU A 113 2.82 4.74 3.79
C LEU A 113 3.71 5.46 2.77
N LEU A 114 3.18 5.82 1.61
CA LEU A 114 3.94 6.40 0.50
C LEU A 114 4.74 7.63 0.93
N LEU A 115 4.11 8.55 1.66
CA LEU A 115 4.73 9.78 2.13
C LEU A 115 5.70 9.52 3.29
N ASP A 116 5.29 8.72 4.28
CA ASP A 116 6.11 8.39 5.45
C ASP A 116 7.39 7.65 5.07
N ASP A 117 7.32 6.77 4.08
CA ASP A 117 8.46 5.99 3.58
C ASP A 117 9.17 6.66 2.41
N HIS A 118 8.83 7.90 2.08
CA HIS A 118 9.47 8.68 1.01
C HIS A 118 9.50 7.98 -0.35
N TYR A 119 8.42 7.33 -0.76
CA TYR A 119 8.31 6.76 -2.11
C TYR A 119 8.21 7.85 -3.20
N ASN A 120 7.77 9.05 -2.83
CA ASN A 120 7.71 10.21 -3.72
C ASN A 120 9.05 10.56 -4.39
N VAL A 121 10.20 10.21 -3.78
CA VAL A 121 11.54 10.53 -4.32
C VAL A 121 11.88 9.83 -5.65
N PHE A 122 11.17 8.79 -6.03
CA PHE A 122 11.37 8.08 -7.30
C PHE A 122 10.11 8.01 -8.17
N CYS A 123 9.07 8.72 -7.78
CA CYS A 123 7.87 8.92 -8.58
C CYS A 123 7.96 10.24 -9.34
N ASP A 124 7.46 10.26 -10.58
CA ASP A 124 7.34 11.48 -11.37
C ASP A 124 6.19 12.36 -10.82
N GLU A 125 5.13 11.72 -10.32
CA GLU A 125 3.98 12.35 -9.66
C GLU A 125 3.44 11.47 -8.53
N THR A 126 2.87 12.09 -7.52
CA THR A 126 2.19 11.43 -6.40
C THR A 126 0.71 11.78 -6.38
N TRP A 127 -0.13 10.75 -6.30
CA TRP A 127 -1.58 10.89 -6.33
C TRP A 127 -2.20 10.54 -4.98
N TYR A 128 -2.96 11.48 -4.44
CA TYR A 128 -3.82 11.26 -3.29
C TYR A 128 -5.20 10.80 -3.75
N ILE A 129 -5.55 9.55 -3.47
CA ILE A 129 -6.91 9.06 -3.67
C ILE A 129 -7.72 9.48 -2.44
N TYR A 130 -8.57 10.46 -2.67
CA TYR A 130 -9.45 11.04 -1.66
C TYR A 130 -10.81 10.36 -1.66
N ALA A 131 -11.41 10.24 -0.51
CA ALA A 131 -12.84 10.06 -0.33
C ALA A 131 -13.24 10.73 0.99
N ASP A 132 -14.41 11.38 1.00
CA ASP A 132 -14.96 11.97 2.22
C ASP A 132 -15.13 10.93 3.32
N GLU A 133 -15.15 11.39 4.58
CA GLU A 133 -15.17 10.52 5.74
C GLU A 133 -16.41 9.62 5.77
N ASP A 134 -17.58 10.15 5.40
CA ASP A 134 -18.84 9.39 5.40
C ASP A 134 -18.77 8.22 4.40
N SER A 135 -18.26 8.47 3.20
CA SER A 135 -18.02 7.46 2.17
C SER A 135 -17.01 6.39 2.66
N ARG A 136 -15.93 6.81 3.31
CA ARG A 136 -14.93 5.89 3.89
C ARG A 136 -15.54 5.02 4.99
N ARG A 137 -16.29 5.61 5.91
CA ARG A 137 -16.98 4.90 7.01
C ARG A 137 -17.97 3.88 6.47
N LYS A 138 -18.82 4.30 5.54
CA LYS A 138 -19.78 3.41 4.88
C LYS A 138 -19.09 2.20 4.25
N ARG A 139 -18.06 2.43 3.44
CA ARG A 139 -17.31 1.36 2.77
C ARG A 139 -16.64 0.41 3.75
N LEU A 140 -16.09 0.92 4.86
CA LEU A 140 -15.43 0.08 5.86
C LEU A 140 -16.43 -0.77 6.65
N LYS A 141 -17.61 -0.24 6.96
CA LYS A 141 -18.71 -1.02 7.56
C LYS A 141 -19.20 -2.12 6.63
N GLU A 142 -19.50 -1.77 5.38
CA GLU A 142 -20.07 -2.71 4.41
C GLU A 142 -19.08 -3.80 3.98
N SER A 143 -17.82 -3.45 3.71
CA SER A 143 -16.84 -4.39 3.15
C SER A 143 -16.05 -5.17 4.20
N ARG A 144 -15.92 -4.66 5.44
CA ARG A 144 -15.08 -5.24 6.49
C ARG A 144 -15.81 -5.49 7.80
N GLY A 145 -17.06 -5.02 7.94
CA GLY A 145 -17.84 -5.15 9.19
C GLY A 145 -17.21 -4.40 10.37
N TYR A 146 -16.46 -3.30 10.13
CA TYR A 146 -15.80 -2.58 11.21
C TYR A 146 -16.80 -1.76 12.03
N SER A 147 -16.61 -1.72 13.35
CA SER A 147 -17.36 -0.82 14.24
C SER A 147 -16.86 0.63 14.11
N ASP A 148 -17.67 1.58 14.58
CA ASP A 148 -17.32 3.01 14.55
C ASP A 148 -16.04 3.28 15.35
N GLU A 149 -15.87 2.67 16.51
CA GLU A 149 -14.68 2.82 17.36
C GLU A 149 -13.41 2.34 16.64
N LYS A 150 -13.51 1.23 15.89
CA LYS A 150 -12.39 0.71 15.11
C LYS A 150 -12.06 1.63 13.95
N ILE A 151 -13.07 2.19 13.27
CA ILE A 151 -12.90 3.13 12.18
C ILE A 151 -12.25 4.42 12.69
N ASP A 152 -12.70 4.96 13.82
CA ASP A 152 -12.13 6.14 14.47
C ASP A 152 -10.65 5.93 14.81
N GLY A 153 -10.31 4.78 15.38
CA GLY A 153 -8.93 4.41 15.68
C GLY A 153 -8.04 4.37 14.44
N ILE A 154 -8.55 3.80 13.34
CA ILE A 154 -7.82 3.73 12.07
C ILE A 154 -7.63 5.13 11.47
N ILE A 155 -8.69 5.95 11.41
CA ILE A 155 -8.62 7.30 10.84
C ILE A 155 -7.62 8.16 11.64
N LYS A 156 -7.68 8.10 12.97
CA LYS A 156 -6.76 8.85 13.85
C LYS A 156 -5.29 8.40 13.75
N SER A 157 -5.04 7.18 13.32
CA SER A 157 -3.67 6.64 13.20
C SER A 157 -3.01 6.91 11.84
N GLN A 158 -3.72 7.53 10.91
CA GLN A 158 -3.23 7.87 9.57
C GLN A 158 -2.98 9.37 9.45
N LEU A 159 -2.26 9.77 8.41
CA LEU A 159 -2.15 11.17 8.01
C LEU A 159 -3.53 11.79 7.80
N GLY A 160 -3.68 13.04 8.17
CA GLY A 160 -4.89 13.82 7.92
C GLY A 160 -5.05 14.20 6.45
N GLU A 161 -6.25 14.67 6.10
CA GLU A 161 -6.57 15.08 4.72
C GLU A 161 -5.62 16.17 4.20
N GLU A 162 -5.32 17.18 5.03
CA GLU A 162 -4.42 18.28 4.68
C GLU A 162 -2.98 17.80 4.47
N GLU A 163 -2.52 16.82 5.26
CA GLU A 163 -1.18 16.25 5.11
C GLU A 163 -1.06 15.48 3.80
N PHE A 164 -2.08 14.71 3.43
CA PHE A 164 -2.12 14.05 2.12
C PHE A 164 -2.18 15.05 0.96
N LYS A 165 -3.02 16.09 1.06
CA LYS A 165 -3.14 17.11 0.01
C LYS A 165 -1.85 17.88 -0.21
N ASN A 166 -1.16 18.23 0.88
CA ASN A 166 0.10 18.96 0.82
C ASN A 166 1.29 18.09 0.40
N GLY A 167 1.20 16.77 0.64
CA GLY A 167 2.25 15.80 0.33
C GLY A 167 2.13 15.15 -1.05
N CYS A 168 1.03 15.39 -1.77
CA CYS A 168 0.78 14.80 -3.09
C CYS A 168 0.54 15.89 -4.14
N ASP A 169 0.92 15.59 -5.39
CA ASP A 169 0.82 16.51 -6.52
C ASP A 169 -0.61 16.59 -7.06
N ILE A 170 -1.36 15.49 -7.02
CA ILE A 170 -2.68 15.35 -7.61
C ILE A 170 -3.65 14.76 -6.59
N VAL A 171 -4.87 15.27 -6.56
CA VAL A 171 -5.99 14.70 -5.80
C VAL A 171 -6.99 14.09 -6.77
N VAL A 172 -7.30 12.81 -6.59
CA VAL A 172 -8.36 12.11 -7.31
C VAL A 172 -9.51 11.86 -6.34
N ASP A 173 -10.62 12.51 -6.54
CA ASP A 173 -11.82 12.35 -5.70
C ASP A 173 -12.57 11.07 -6.09
N ASN A 174 -12.63 10.15 -5.14
CA ASN A 174 -13.36 8.89 -5.24
C ASN A 174 -14.49 8.81 -4.19
N SER A 175 -15.06 9.94 -3.77
CA SER A 175 -16.18 9.97 -2.82
C SER A 175 -17.49 9.50 -3.47
N GLY A 176 -17.71 9.90 -4.71
CA GLY A 176 -18.96 9.76 -5.43
C GLY A 176 -19.09 8.53 -6.30
N ASN A 177 -19.63 8.74 -7.49
CA ASN A 177 -19.86 7.69 -8.49
C ASN A 177 -18.55 7.29 -9.16
N ILE A 178 -18.42 6.01 -9.47
CA ILE A 178 -17.25 5.43 -10.15
C ILE A 178 -16.97 6.08 -11.51
N ASN A 179 -18.01 6.52 -12.23
CA ASN A 179 -17.88 7.19 -13.52
C ASN A 179 -17.22 8.58 -13.38
N ASP A 180 -17.47 9.28 -12.27
CA ASP A 180 -16.84 10.59 -11.99
C ASP A 180 -15.35 10.40 -11.70
N THR A 181 -15.01 9.35 -10.98
CA THR A 181 -13.61 8.96 -10.74
C THR A 181 -12.94 8.58 -12.07
N TYR A 182 -13.59 7.79 -12.91
CA TYR A 182 -13.06 7.42 -14.23
C TYR A 182 -12.84 8.64 -15.12
N ALA A 183 -13.77 9.59 -15.14
CA ALA A 183 -13.62 10.82 -15.92
C ALA A 183 -12.40 11.67 -15.49
N GLN A 184 -12.07 11.67 -14.18
CA GLN A 184 -10.84 12.30 -13.69
C GLN A 184 -9.59 11.56 -14.22
N LEU A 185 -9.59 10.20 -14.16
CA LEU A 185 -8.46 9.41 -14.66
C LEU A 185 -8.22 9.63 -16.15
N VAL A 186 -9.28 9.70 -16.96
CA VAL A 186 -9.18 9.99 -18.40
C VAL A 186 -8.51 11.34 -18.65
N LYS A 187 -8.89 12.38 -17.90
CA LYS A 187 -8.27 13.72 -18.00
C LYS A 187 -6.79 13.72 -17.62
N LEU A 188 -6.40 12.91 -16.64
CA LEU A 188 -5.02 12.86 -16.14
C LEU A 188 -4.10 12.00 -17.01
N LEU A 189 -4.63 10.96 -17.67
CA LEU A 189 -3.84 9.94 -18.37
C LEU A 189 -3.96 10.01 -19.90
N GLN A 190 -4.79 10.85 -20.45
CA GLN A 190 -4.97 11.02 -21.91
C GLN A 190 -4.60 12.43 -22.40
N MET A 191 -3.95 13.23 -21.55
CA MET A 191 -3.35 14.51 -21.96
C MET A 191 -1.93 14.25 -22.53
#